data_a61ed7a20e046a4810020d1a4087bc58
#
_entry.id   a61ed7a20e046a4810020d1a4087bc58
#
_cell.length_a   1.000
_cell.length_b   1.000
_cell.length_c   1.000
_cell.angle_alpha   90.00
_cell.angle_beta   90.00
_cell.angle_gamma   90.00
#
_symmetry.space_group_name_H-M   'P 1'
#
loop_
_entity.id
_entity.type
_entity.pdbx_description
1 polymer ?
#
loop_
_entity_poly.entity_id
_entity_poly.type
_entity_poly.pdbx_seq_one_letter_code
_entity_poly.pdbx_strand_id
1 'polypeptide(L)'
;MVGLFFVSLVLSSVALRPAERAWQQQRQFVADASHELKTPLTVILANTGLVLSHPEDTVAAQSKWLEYTHDEAEQMKELVDDLLFLAKSDAARQPAARAETAMSEVALGCLLPFESVAFEAGVALKHRITPGLSLRGDEGQLRRLVMILLDNAVKYAGPGGTVTFTLERHQERLRLAVHNTGEPIPPEHLPHLFERFYRADAARNRSGGGYGLGLAIARSIVEGHHGRLTVTSTAAAGTTVTALLPRR
;
A
#
# COMPACT_ATOMS: atom_id res chain seq x y z
N MET A 1 52.79 -1.99 -1.17
CA MET A 1 52.15 -1.27 -0.04
C MET A 1 51.03 -0.33 -0.52
N VAL A 2 51.27 0.62 -1.44
CA VAL A 2 50.25 1.58 -1.93
C VAL A 2 49.07 0.91 -2.62
N GLY A 3 49.30 -0.14 -3.42
CA GLY A 3 48.25 -0.90 -4.11
C GLY A 3 47.30 -1.63 -3.16
N LEU A 4 47.80 -2.24 -2.09
CA LEU A 4 46.98 -2.91 -1.05
C LEU A 4 46.09 -1.92 -0.28
N PHE A 5 46.62 -0.69 -0.03
CA PHE A 5 45.86 0.37 0.62
C PHE A 5 44.66 0.83 -0.26
N PHE A 6 44.92 1.02 -1.56
CA PHE A 6 43.87 1.40 -2.51
C PHE A 6 42.78 0.34 -2.67
N VAL A 7 43.15 -0.94 -2.75
CA VAL A 7 42.23 -2.07 -2.81
C VAL A 7 41.39 -2.15 -1.52
N SER A 8 42.01 -1.94 -0.36
CA SER A 8 41.33 -1.91 0.93
C SER A 8 40.28 -0.78 1.01
N LEU A 9 40.64 0.45 0.53
CA LEU A 9 39.70 1.57 0.49
C LEU A 9 38.51 1.32 -0.44
N VAL A 10 38.76 0.76 -1.63
CA VAL A 10 37.69 0.42 -2.58
C VAL A 10 36.79 -0.67 -2.02
N LEU A 11 37.35 -1.74 -1.48
CA LEU A 11 36.62 -2.82 -0.83
C LEU A 11 35.78 -2.31 0.35
N SER A 12 36.35 -1.48 1.22
CA SER A 12 35.66 -0.84 2.34
C SER A 12 34.50 0.01 1.86
N SER A 13 34.71 0.87 0.85
CA SER A 13 33.65 1.73 0.31
C SER A 13 32.50 0.93 -0.34
N VAL A 14 32.81 -0.16 -1.05
CA VAL A 14 31.81 -1.04 -1.66
C VAL A 14 31.04 -1.81 -0.58
N ALA A 15 31.74 -2.30 0.46
CA ALA A 15 31.13 -3.05 1.55
C ALA A 15 30.24 -2.19 2.46
N LEU A 16 30.58 -0.91 2.64
CA LEU A 16 29.80 0.01 3.51
C LEU A 16 28.58 0.65 2.81
N ARG A 17 28.63 0.81 1.49
CA ARG A 17 27.50 1.42 0.73
C ARG A 17 26.13 0.82 1.00
N PRO A 18 25.93 -0.50 1.11
CA PRO A 18 24.62 -1.08 1.44
C PRO A 18 24.14 -0.66 2.83
N ALA A 19 25.04 -0.62 3.82
CA ALA A 19 24.72 -0.21 5.18
C ALA A 19 24.35 1.28 5.26
N GLU A 20 25.10 2.14 4.57
CA GLU A 20 24.79 3.57 4.48
C GLU A 20 23.45 3.84 3.82
N ARG A 21 23.14 3.13 2.74
CA ARG A 21 21.83 3.24 2.06
C ARG A 21 20.68 2.79 2.97
N ALA A 22 20.83 1.67 3.67
CA ALA A 22 19.84 1.20 4.61
C ALA A 22 19.61 2.19 5.75
N TRP A 23 20.69 2.77 6.28
CA TRP A 23 20.64 3.81 7.32
C TRP A 23 19.92 5.08 6.83
N GLN A 24 20.25 5.54 5.63
CA GLN A 24 19.61 6.71 5.03
C GLN A 24 18.10 6.45 4.78
N GLN A 25 17.75 5.29 4.25
CA GLN A 25 16.35 4.91 4.05
C GLN A 25 15.59 4.84 5.37
N GLN A 26 16.19 4.32 6.44
CA GLN A 26 15.57 4.28 7.75
C GLN A 26 15.38 5.68 8.35
N ARG A 27 16.36 6.57 8.22
CA ARG A 27 16.23 7.98 8.66
C ARG A 27 15.13 8.70 7.91
N GLN A 28 15.09 8.53 6.58
CA GLN A 28 14.04 9.14 5.75
C GLN A 28 12.66 8.61 6.16
N PHE A 29 12.51 7.30 6.35
CA PHE A 29 11.28 6.67 6.80
C PHE A 29 10.76 7.25 8.12
N VAL A 30 11.64 7.46 9.12
CA VAL A 30 11.26 8.07 10.40
C VAL A 30 10.87 9.53 10.23
N ALA A 31 11.56 10.28 9.39
CA ALA A 31 11.25 11.68 9.11
C ALA A 31 9.87 11.80 8.43
N ASP A 32 9.62 11.01 7.39
CA ASP A 32 8.37 11.02 6.64
C ASP A 32 7.20 10.57 7.53
N ALA A 33 7.38 9.50 8.33
CA ALA A 33 6.38 9.05 9.29
C ALA A 33 6.02 10.15 10.31
N SER A 34 7.03 10.88 10.80
CA SER A 34 6.80 11.98 11.75
C SER A 34 6.02 13.13 11.12
N HIS A 35 6.27 13.45 9.86
CA HIS A 35 5.54 14.46 9.12
C HIS A 35 4.09 14.05 8.87
N GLU A 36 3.87 12.80 8.43
CA GLU A 36 2.53 12.28 8.15
C GLU A 36 1.66 12.11 9.41
N LEU A 37 2.27 11.83 10.57
CA LEU A 37 1.57 11.77 11.86
C LEU A 37 1.23 13.16 12.43
N LYS A 38 2.05 14.17 12.14
CA LYS A 38 1.85 15.52 12.68
C LYS A 38 0.58 16.19 12.14
N THR A 39 0.26 15.96 10.86
CA THR A 39 -0.87 16.59 10.19
C THR A 39 -2.21 16.19 10.81
N PRO A 40 -2.60 14.89 10.89
CA PRO A 40 -3.86 14.48 11.52
C PRO A 40 -3.91 14.86 13.00
N LEU A 41 -2.78 14.77 13.73
CA LEU A 41 -2.73 15.20 15.13
C LEU A 41 -3.07 16.69 15.28
N THR A 42 -2.58 17.53 14.37
CA THR A 42 -2.89 18.97 14.39
C THR A 42 -4.38 19.22 14.15
N VAL A 43 -5.02 18.47 13.25
CA VAL A 43 -6.47 18.57 12.97
C VAL A 43 -7.28 18.11 14.19
N ILE A 44 -6.91 16.98 14.80
CA ILE A 44 -7.53 16.50 16.05
C ILE A 44 -7.46 17.56 17.16
N LEU A 45 -6.29 18.15 17.37
CA LEU A 45 -6.10 19.19 18.38
C LEU A 45 -6.92 20.46 18.07
N ALA A 46 -7.00 20.87 16.82
CA ALA A 46 -7.79 22.02 16.40
C ALA A 46 -9.29 21.77 16.62
N ASN A 47 -9.82 20.63 16.17
CA ASN A 47 -11.22 20.27 16.33
C ASN A 47 -11.62 20.12 17.81
N THR A 48 -10.80 19.44 18.60
CA THR A 48 -11.04 19.32 20.05
C THR A 48 -10.95 20.68 20.76
N GLY A 49 -10.05 21.56 20.35
CA GLY A 49 -9.97 22.94 20.83
C GLY A 49 -11.23 23.75 20.55
N LEU A 50 -11.82 23.58 19.36
CA LEU A 50 -13.10 24.20 19.01
C LEU A 50 -14.23 23.70 19.90
N VAL A 51 -14.35 22.39 20.08
CA VAL A 51 -15.34 21.79 21.01
C VAL A 51 -15.20 22.33 22.43
N LEU A 52 -13.98 22.40 22.96
CA LEU A 52 -13.71 22.91 24.30
C LEU A 52 -13.96 24.41 24.47
N SER A 53 -13.89 25.21 23.38
CA SER A 53 -14.13 26.65 23.41
C SER A 53 -15.63 27.01 23.46
N HIS A 54 -16.54 26.04 23.22
CA HIS A 54 -17.98 26.21 23.24
C HIS A 54 -18.66 25.22 24.20
N PRO A 55 -18.40 25.33 25.51
CA PRO A 55 -18.85 24.33 26.49
C PRO A 55 -20.36 24.29 26.69
N GLU A 56 -21.06 25.35 26.29
CA GLU A 56 -22.53 25.46 26.36
C GLU A 56 -23.24 24.82 25.18
N ASP A 57 -22.52 24.47 24.11
CA ASP A 57 -23.10 23.82 22.94
C ASP A 57 -23.44 22.36 23.24
N THR A 58 -24.52 21.90 22.66
CA THR A 58 -24.89 20.49 22.76
C THR A 58 -23.95 19.61 21.93
N VAL A 59 -23.80 18.33 22.31
CA VAL A 59 -23.06 17.35 21.51
C VAL A 59 -23.56 17.28 20.06
N ALA A 60 -24.88 17.41 19.86
CA ALA A 60 -25.47 17.44 18.52
C ALA A 60 -25.00 18.64 17.68
N ALA A 61 -24.82 19.81 18.30
CA ALA A 61 -24.30 21.00 17.60
C ALA A 61 -22.80 20.86 17.24
N GLN A 62 -22.07 20.08 18.02
CA GLN A 62 -20.64 19.86 17.86
C GLN A 62 -20.30 18.56 17.11
N SER A 63 -21.31 17.76 16.69
CA SER A 63 -21.12 16.43 16.07
C SER A 63 -20.13 16.45 14.89
N LYS A 64 -20.20 17.47 14.03
CA LYS A 64 -19.29 17.62 12.89
C LYS A 64 -17.81 17.65 13.28
N TRP A 65 -17.46 18.34 14.38
CA TRP A 65 -16.08 18.42 14.84
C TRP A 65 -15.62 17.12 15.50
N LEU A 66 -16.55 16.44 16.17
CA LEU A 66 -16.31 15.12 16.77
C LEU A 66 -16.15 14.05 15.68
N GLU A 67 -16.97 14.07 14.64
CA GLU A 67 -16.84 13.19 13.47
C GLU A 67 -15.49 13.38 12.78
N TYR A 68 -15.10 14.62 12.47
CA TYR A 68 -13.79 14.88 11.88
C TYR A 68 -12.64 14.43 12.78
N THR A 69 -12.76 14.60 14.10
CA THR A 69 -11.76 14.10 15.06
C THR A 69 -11.66 12.59 15.03
N HIS A 70 -12.80 11.92 14.96
CA HIS A 70 -12.88 10.46 14.88
C HIS A 70 -12.24 9.94 13.58
N ASP A 71 -12.59 10.53 12.44
CA ASP A 71 -12.06 10.14 11.12
C ASP A 71 -10.54 10.31 11.06
N GLU A 72 -10.02 11.42 11.56
CA GLU A 72 -8.57 11.64 11.63
C GLU A 72 -7.86 10.66 12.57
N ALA A 73 -8.50 10.29 13.69
CA ALA A 73 -7.96 9.29 14.61
C ALA A 73 -7.92 7.88 13.99
N GLU A 74 -8.97 7.49 13.23
CA GLU A 74 -8.98 6.22 12.50
C GLU A 74 -7.91 6.20 11.39
N GLN A 75 -7.75 7.29 10.61
CA GLN A 75 -6.69 7.40 9.62
C GLN A 75 -5.29 7.31 10.24
N MET A 76 -5.09 7.97 11.40
CA MET A 76 -3.83 7.91 12.14
C MET A 76 -3.53 6.49 12.64
N LYS A 77 -4.54 5.75 13.10
CA LYS A 77 -4.41 4.35 13.51
C LYS A 77 -3.99 3.47 12.32
N GLU A 78 -4.63 3.63 11.16
CA GLU A 78 -4.25 2.90 9.93
C GLU A 78 -2.79 3.20 9.54
N LEU A 79 -2.37 4.46 9.60
CA LEU A 79 -0.98 4.84 9.33
C LEU A 79 0.00 4.14 10.29
N VAL A 80 -0.30 4.12 11.61
CA VAL A 80 0.54 3.44 12.60
C VAL A 80 0.62 1.94 12.33
N ASP A 81 -0.50 1.28 12.01
CA ASP A 81 -0.55 -0.15 11.68
C ASP A 81 0.26 -0.47 10.42
N ASP A 82 0.22 0.41 9.41
CA ASP A 82 1.02 0.32 8.20
C ASP A 82 2.53 0.46 8.48
N LEU A 83 2.91 1.43 9.29
CA LEU A 83 4.30 1.64 9.70
C LEU A 83 4.85 0.46 10.50
N LEU A 84 4.07 -0.07 11.45
CA LEU A 84 4.43 -1.23 12.25
C LEU A 84 4.57 -2.49 11.39
N PHE A 85 3.70 -2.67 10.39
CA PHE A 85 3.81 -3.77 9.45
C PHE A 85 5.13 -3.70 8.66
N LEU A 86 5.46 -2.53 8.10
CA LEU A 86 6.71 -2.35 7.33
C LEU A 86 7.94 -2.54 8.21
N ALA A 87 7.94 -2.00 9.43
CA ALA A 87 9.05 -2.16 10.38
C ALA A 87 9.27 -3.65 10.76
N LYS A 88 8.17 -4.40 11.01
CA LYS A 88 8.24 -5.85 11.27
C LYS A 88 8.75 -6.61 10.06
N SER A 89 8.30 -6.26 8.85
CA SER A 89 8.73 -6.91 7.61
C SER A 89 10.22 -6.72 7.35
N ASP A 90 10.77 -5.54 7.63
CA ASP A 90 12.22 -5.27 7.50
C ASP A 90 13.06 -6.06 8.53
N ALA A 91 12.53 -6.24 9.74
CA ALA A 91 13.20 -6.97 10.82
C ALA A 91 13.03 -8.49 10.70
N ALA A 92 11.99 -8.96 10.01
CA ALA A 92 11.64 -10.37 9.96
C ALA A 92 12.57 -11.15 9.03
N ARG A 93 13.60 -11.78 9.63
CA ARG A 93 14.34 -12.90 9.02
C ARG A 93 13.57 -14.22 9.08
N GLN A 94 12.42 -14.28 9.76
CA GLN A 94 11.62 -15.50 9.91
C GLN A 94 10.36 -15.38 9.04
N PRO A 95 10.09 -16.38 8.19
CA PRO A 95 8.84 -16.46 7.47
C PRO A 95 7.68 -16.59 8.48
N ALA A 96 6.63 -15.77 8.32
CA ALA A 96 5.36 -15.98 8.99
C ALA A 96 4.90 -17.45 8.80
N ALA A 97 4.13 -17.97 9.75
CA ALA A 97 3.58 -19.33 9.66
C ALA A 97 2.78 -19.47 8.36
N ARG A 98 3.35 -20.14 7.38
CA ARG A 98 2.73 -20.33 6.07
C ARG A 98 1.89 -21.57 6.08
N ALA A 99 0.58 -21.41 6.03
CA ALA A 99 -0.38 -22.49 5.82
C ALA A 99 -0.80 -22.57 4.33
N GLU A 100 -1.42 -23.66 3.95
CA GLU A 100 -2.09 -23.70 2.66
C GLU A 100 -3.30 -22.78 2.70
N THR A 101 -3.29 -21.76 1.85
CA THR A 101 -4.30 -20.71 1.78
C THR A 101 -5.09 -20.83 0.48
N ALA A 102 -6.40 -20.94 0.58
CA ALA A 102 -7.33 -20.99 -0.55
C ALA A 102 -7.48 -19.59 -1.19
N MET A 103 -6.55 -19.24 -2.08
CA MET A 103 -6.44 -17.88 -2.62
C MET A 103 -7.68 -17.44 -3.40
N SER A 104 -8.39 -18.37 -4.05
CA SER A 104 -9.65 -18.07 -4.73
C SER A 104 -10.73 -17.61 -3.74
N GLU A 105 -10.82 -18.22 -2.57
CA GLU A 105 -11.77 -17.85 -1.51
C GLU A 105 -11.40 -16.53 -0.87
N VAL A 106 -10.10 -16.33 -0.61
CA VAL A 106 -9.56 -15.05 -0.09
C VAL A 106 -9.92 -13.90 -1.03
N ALA A 107 -9.69 -14.07 -2.33
CA ALA A 107 -9.98 -13.06 -3.33
C ALA A 107 -11.48 -12.74 -3.42
N LEU A 108 -12.35 -13.76 -3.45
CA LEU A 108 -13.80 -13.58 -3.45
C LEU A 108 -14.28 -12.86 -2.19
N GLY A 109 -13.77 -13.25 -1.01
CA GLY A 109 -14.11 -12.63 0.27
C GLY A 109 -13.67 -11.16 0.37
N CYS A 110 -12.67 -10.72 -0.42
CA CYS A 110 -12.29 -9.31 -0.54
C CYS A 110 -13.17 -8.55 -1.55
N LEU A 111 -13.49 -9.18 -2.68
CA LEU A 111 -14.23 -8.52 -3.77
C LEU A 111 -15.66 -8.16 -3.38
N LEU A 112 -16.38 -9.06 -2.66
CA LEU A 112 -17.77 -8.83 -2.28
C LEU A 112 -18.01 -7.50 -1.53
N PRO A 113 -17.23 -7.16 -0.47
CA PRO A 113 -17.36 -5.85 0.17
C PRO A 113 -16.95 -4.67 -0.75
N PHE A 114 -16.00 -4.92 -1.66
CA PHE A 114 -15.53 -3.88 -2.59
C PHE A 114 -16.53 -3.53 -3.68
N GLU A 115 -17.53 -4.34 -3.96
CA GLU A 115 -18.60 -4.00 -4.91
C GLU A 115 -19.35 -2.74 -4.49
N SER A 116 -19.65 -2.59 -3.18
CA SER A 116 -20.28 -1.37 -2.65
C SER A 116 -19.36 -0.16 -2.76
N VAL A 117 -18.08 -0.30 -2.39
CA VAL A 117 -17.09 0.78 -2.47
C VAL A 117 -16.90 1.26 -3.91
N ALA A 118 -16.80 0.33 -4.86
CA ALA A 118 -16.66 0.66 -6.27
C ALA A 118 -17.93 1.34 -6.82
N PHE A 119 -19.12 0.87 -6.41
CA PHE A 119 -20.38 1.48 -6.80
C PHE A 119 -20.51 2.92 -6.31
N GLU A 120 -20.19 3.18 -5.04
CA GLU A 120 -20.19 4.53 -4.46
C GLU A 120 -19.18 5.46 -5.16
N ALA A 121 -18.02 4.92 -5.57
CA ALA A 121 -17.02 5.65 -6.35
C ALA A 121 -17.42 5.82 -7.84
N GLY A 122 -18.54 5.26 -8.30
CA GLY A 122 -18.96 5.28 -9.69
C GLY A 122 -18.06 4.47 -10.63
N VAL A 123 -17.42 3.41 -10.10
CA VAL A 123 -16.46 2.54 -10.81
C VAL A 123 -17.07 1.17 -11.09
N ALA A 124 -16.95 0.68 -12.32
CA ALA A 124 -17.39 -0.68 -12.67
C ALA A 124 -16.34 -1.70 -12.22
N LEU A 125 -16.69 -2.54 -11.22
CA LEU A 125 -15.82 -3.64 -10.76
C LEU A 125 -16.15 -4.93 -11.51
N LYS A 126 -15.13 -5.52 -12.15
CA LYS A 126 -15.20 -6.81 -12.85
C LYS A 126 -14.18 -7.77 -12.26
N HIS A 127 -14.49 -9.06 -12.24
CA HIS A 127 -13.52 -10.05 -11.77
C HIS A 127 -13.50 -11.30 -12.65
N ARG A 128 -12.34 -11.95 -12.68
CA ARG A 128 -12.11 -13.26 -13.31
C ARG A 128 -11.21 -14.07 -12.38
N ILE A 129 -11.80 -15.01 -11.66
CA ILE A 129 -11.11 -15.85 -10.69
C ILE A 129 -11.22 -17.31 -11.11
N THR A 130 -10.07 -17.97 -11.32
CA THR A 130 -10.03 -19.41 -11.50
C THR A 130 -10.30 -20.09 -10.17
N PRO A 131 -11.31 -20.98 -10.07
CA PRO A 131 -11.63 -21.66 -8.82
C PRO A 131 -10.54 -22.61 -8.35
N GLY A 132 -10.47 -22.85 -7.01
CA GLY A 132 -9.61 -23.87 -6.42
C GLY A 132 -8.12 -23.56 -6.46
N LEU A 133 -7.72 -22.30 -6.62
CA LEU A 133 -6.33 -21.91 -6.54
C LEU A 133 -5.89 -21.76 -5.08
N SER A 134 -4.79 -22.43 -4.71
CA SER A 134 -4.16 -22.32 -3.39
C SER A 134 -2.67 -22.05 -3.51
N LEU A 135 -2.10 -21.45 -2.48
CA LEU A 135 -0.66 -21.26 -2.28
C LEU A 135 -0.30 -21.38 -0.80
N ARG A 136 0.98 -21.60 -0.47
CA ARG A 136 1.48 -21.54 0.90
C ARG A 136 1.78 -20.10 1.29
N GLY A 137 0.98 -19.56 2.23
CA GLY A 137 1.11 -18.16 2.63
C GLY A 137 0.41 -17.84 3.95
N ASP A 138 0.53 -16.58 4.34
CA ASP A 138 -0.22 -15.98 5.43
C ASP A 138 -1.51 -15.38 4.85
N GLU A 139 -2.66 -15.94 5.23
CA GLU A 139 -3.96 -15.51 4.71
C GLU A 139 -4.24 -14.02 4.99
N GLY A 140 -3.89 -13.54 6.19
CA GLY A 140 -4.10 -12.15 6.57
C GLY A 140 -3.31 -11.18 5.69
N GLN A 141 -2.04 -11.51 5.42
CA GLN A 141 -1.20 -10.71 4.51
C GLN A 141 -1.70 -10.78 3.07
N LEU A 142 -2.12 -11.96 2.59
CA LEU A 142 -2.64 -12.12 1.23
C LEU A 142 -3.96 -11.38 1.04
N ARG A 143 -4.84 -11.39 2.04
CA ARG A 143 -6.06 -10.58 2.09
C ARG A 143 -5.73 -9.10 2.01
N ARG A 144 -4.77 -8.64 2.82
CA ARG A 144 -4.31 -7.25 2.82
C ARG A 144 -3.75 -6.84 1.45
N LEU A 145 -2.97 -7.71 0.79
CA LEU A 145 -2.49 -7.49 -0.58
C LEU A 145 -3.64 -7.22 -1.54
N VAL A 146 -4.67 -8.08 -1.55
CA VAL A 146 -5.84 -7.91 -2.42
C VAL A 146 -6.54 -6.60 -2.16
N MET A 147 -6.80 -6.27 -0.88
CA MET A 147 -7.46 -5.03 -0.47
C MET A 147 -6.70 -3.79 -0.93
N ILE A 148 -5.37 -3.74 -0.70
CA ILE A 148 -4.51 -2.62 -1.15
C ILE A 148 -4.57 -2.43 -2.67
N LEU A 149 -4.52 -3.52 -3.43
CA LEU A 149 -4.53 -3.41 -4.89
C LEU A 149 -5.90 -3.00 -5.44
N LEU A 150 -6.99 -3.45 -4.81
CA LEU A 150 -8.36 -3.04 -5.16
C LEU A 150 -8.60 -1.57 -4.82
N ASP A 151 -8.22 -1.13 -3.61
CA ASP A 151 -8.35 0.26 -3.17
C ASP A 151 -7.63 1.21 -4.13
N ASN A 152 -6.36 0.93 -4.41
CA ASN A 152 -5.61 1.71 -5.41
C ASN A 152 -6.31 1.76 -6.77
N ALA A 153 -6.78 0.60 -7.26
CA ALA A 153 -7.40 0.54 -8.58
C ALA A 153 -8.71 1.34 -8.65
N VAL A 154 -9.56 1.25 -7.63
CA VAL A 154 -10.82 2.01 -7.55
C VAL A 154 -10.53 3.50 -7.47
N LYS A 155 -9.61 3.90 -6.60
CA LYS A 155 -9.21 5.30 -6.41
C LYS A 155 -8.70 5.94 -7.70
N TYR A 156 -7.86 5.24 -8.47
CA TYR A 156 -7.25 5.80 -9.69
C TYR A 156 -8.03 5.50 -10.98
N ALA A 157 -9.06 4.66 -10.94
CA ALA A 157 -10.00 4.51 -12.04
C ALA A 157 -10.86 5.76 -12.23
N GLY A 158 -11.27 6.39 -11.12
CA GLY A 158 -12.17 7.54 -11.10
C GLY A 158 -13.60 7.22 -11.56
N PRO A 159 -14.53 8.17 -11.41
CA PRO A 159 -15.91 7.99 -11.81
C PRO A 159 -16.06 7.63 -13.30
N GLY A 160 -16.88 6.62 -13.60
CA GLY A 160 -17.05 6.07 -14.95
C GLY A 160 -15.95 5.11 -15.39
N GLY A 161 -14.92 4.91 -14.54
CA GLY A 161 -13.82 3.99 -14.81
C GLY A 161 -14.21 2.52 -14.60
N THR A 162 -13.28 1.63 -14.96
CA THR A 162 -13.45 0.18 -14.79
C THR A 162 -12.24 -0.39 -14.08
N VAL A 163 -12.47 -1.23 -13.07
CA VAL A 163 -11.47 -2.08 -12.42
C VAL A 163 -11.73 -3.52 -12.80
N THR A 164 -10.68 -4.25 -13.16
CA THR A 164 -10.74 -5.68 -13.45
C THR A 164 -9.74 -6.43 -12.59
N PHE A 165 -10.26 -7.28 -11.70
CA PHE A 165 -9.46 -8.19 -10.89
C PHE A 165 -9.33 -9.54 -11.60
N THR A 166 -8.11 -10.09 -11.70
CA THR A 166 -7.85 -11.40 -12.31
C THR A 166 -6.99 -12.23 -11.38
N LEU A 167 -7.43 -13.48 -11.12
CA LEU A 167 -6.64 -14.47 -10.41
C LEU A 167 -6.63 -15.76 -11.23
N GLU A 168 -5.45 -16.15 -11.69
CA GLU A 168 -5.26 -17.30 -12.57
C GLU A 168 -3.98 -18.06 -12.27
N ARG A 169 -3.90 -19.30 -12.76
CA ARG A 169 -2.66 -20.06 -12.75
C ARG A 169 -1.78 -19.60 -13.90
N HIS A 170 -0.54 -19.26 -13.60
CA HIS A 170 0.48 -18.93 -14.59
C HIS A 170 1.71 -19.81 -14.37
N GLN A 171 1.82 -20.89 -15.15
CA GLN A 171 2.83 -21.93 -14.95
C GLN A 171 2.76 -22.51 -13.52
N GLU A 172 3.89 -22.51 -12.77
CA GLU A 172 3.98 -22.95 -11.37
C GLU A 172 3.70 -21.83 -10.34
N ARG A 173 3.11 -20.70 -10.79
CA ARG A 173 2.79 -19.53 -9.97
C ARG A 173 1.30 -19.20 -10.06
N LEU A 174 0.83 -18.42 -9.10
CA LEU A 174 -0.42 -17.71 -9.21
C LEU A 174 -0.15 -16.29 -9.71
N ARG A 175 -0.91 -15.87 -10.71
CA ARG A 175 -0.92 -14.50 -11.19
C ARG A 175 -2.17 -13.82 -10.65
N LEU A 176 -1.97 -12.83 -9.79
CA LEU A 176 -2.98 -11.90 -9.36
C LEU A 176 -2.72 -10.57 -10.07
N ALA A 177 -3.66 -10.09 -10.84
CA ALA A 177 -3.55 -8.83 -11.54
C ALA A 177 -4.78 -7.96 -11.29
N VAL A 178 -4.54 -6.69 -10.98
CA VAL A 178 -5.59 -5.68 -10.85
C VAL A 178 -5.32 -4.61 -11.89
N HIS A 179 -6.27 -4.46 -12.77
CA HIS A 179 -6.23 -3.48 -13.87
C HIS A 179 -7.25 -2.38 -13.58
N ASN A 180 -6.90 -1.15 -13.82
CA ASN A 180 -7.82 -0.02 -13.83
C ASN A 180 -7.65 0.83 -15.09
N THR A 181 -8.76 1.34 -15.59
CA THR A 181 -8.76 2.48 -16.51
C THR A 181 -8.40 3.75 -15.72
N GLY A 182 -8.08 4.83 -16.40
CA GLY A 182 -7.75 6.11 -15.77
C GLY A 182 -6.53 6.75 -16.42
N GLU A 183 -6.06 7.85 -15.83
CA GLU A 183 -4.86 8.52 -16.32
C GLU A 183 -3.63 7.60 -16.25
N PRO A 184 -2.80 7.55 -17.30
CA PRO A 184 -1.59 6.75 -17.29
C PRO A 184 -0.58 7.35 -16.33
N ILE A 185 0.18 6.48 -15.66
CA ILE A 185 1.28 6.90 -14.80
C ILE A 185 2.47 7.25 -15.70
N PRO A 186 3.05 8.46 -15.60
CA PRO A 186 4.24 8.84 -16.35
C PRO A 186 5.40 7.85 -16.10
N PRO A 187 6.18 7.51 -17.15
CA PRO A 187 7.24 6.51 -17.05
C PRO A 187 8.28 6.78 -15.95
N GLU A 188 8.57 8.05 -15.68
CA GLU A 188 9.48 8.49 -14.62
C GLU A 188 9.02 8.12 -13.21
N HIS A 189 7.71 7.97 -12.99
CA HIS A 189 7.15 7.60 -11.70
C HIS A 189 7.09 6.08 -11.47
N LEU A 190 7.03 5.27 -12.54
CA LEU A 190 6.88 3.82 -12.44
C LEU A 190 7.94 3.12 -11.56
N PRO A 191 9.24 3.48 -11.61
CA PRO A 191 10.26 2.86 -10.76
C PRO A 191 10.07 3.14 -9.26
N HIS A 192 9.42 4.27 -8.93
CA HIS A 192 9.30 4.79 -7.56
C HIS A 192 7.99 4.41 -6.87
N LEU A 193 7.00 3.86 -7.58
CA LEU A 193 5.66 3.57 -7.05
C LEU A 193 5.64 2.63 -5.83
N PHE A 194 6.68 1.83 -5.66
CA PHE A 194 6.82 0.90 -4.54
C PHE A 194 7.70 1.45 -3.40
N GLU A 195 8.17 2.70 -3.52
CA GLU A 195 8.88 3.38 -2.44
C GLU A 195 7.89 3.86 -1.39
N ARG A 196 8.33 3.91 -0.13
CA ARG A 196 7.50 4.36 0.99
C ARG A 196 7.24 5.85 0.87
N PHE A 197 6.00 6.27 1.17
CA PHE A 197 5.53 7.66 1.10
C PHE A 197 5.58 8.27 -0.30
N TYR A 198 5.93 7.49 -1.31
CA TYR A 198 5.97 7.98 -2.68
C TYR A 198 4.58 8.17 -3.26
N ARG A 199 4.37 9.31 -3.90
CA ARG A 199 3.12 9.69 -4.58
C ARG A 199 3.47 10.41 -5.87
N ALA A 200 2.95 9.94 -7.01
CA ALA A 200 3.19 10.55 -8.33
C ALA A 200 2.58 11.96 -8.41
N ASP A 201 1.45 12.21 -7.74
CA ASP A 201 0.74 13.50 -7.67
C ASP A 201 0.57 13.96 -6.22
N ALA A 202 1.53 14.71 -5.70
CA ALA A 202 1.44 15.30 -4.37
C ALA A 202 0.33 16.37 -4.23
N ALA A 203 -0.11 17.00 -5.35
CA ALA A 203 -1.05 18.10 -5.34
C ALA A 203 -2.53 17.69 -5.47
N ARG A 204 -2.85 16.62 -6.21
CA ARG A 204 -4.23 16.19 -6.51
C ARG A 204 -4.92 15.40 -5.39
N ASN A 205 -4.20 14.86 -4.42
CA ASN A 205 -4.71 13.82 -3.52
C ASN A 205 -4.74 14.16 -2.03
N ARG A 206 -4.79 15.43 -1.63
CA ARG A 206 -5.02 15.77 -0.21
C ARG A 206 -6.43 15.36 0.27
N SER A 207 -7.40 15.30 -0.64
CA SER A 207 -8.78 14.91 -0.34
C SER A 207 -9.10 13.43 -0.54
N GLY A 208 -8.16 12.63 -1.07
CA GLY A 208 -8.42 11.24 -1.48
C GLY A 208 -7.71 10.17 -0.67
N GLY A 209 -7.21 10.48 0.53
CA GLY A 209 -6.69 9.48 1.49
C GLY A 209 -5.53 8.60 0.98
N GLY A 210 -4.55 8.36 1.82
CA GLY A 210 -3.46 7.41 1.62
C GLY A 210 -2.08 8.04 1.64
N TYR A 211 -1.26 7.53 2.53
CA TYR A 211 0.07 8.06 2.87
C TYR A 211 1.19 7.57 1.93
N GLY A 212 0.86 6.92 0.79
CA GLY A 212 1.86 6.35 -0.10
C GLY A 212 2.56 5.10 0.44
N LEU A 213 1.94 4.40 1.39
CA LEU A 213 2.46 3.17 1.98
C LEU A 213 1.88 1.90 1.37
N GLY A 214 0.68 1.96 0.79
CA GLY A 214 -0.04 0.78 0.33
C GLY A 214 0.75 -0.09 -0.66
N LEU A 215 1.29 0.49 -1.74
CA LEU A 215 2.08 -0.28 -2.72
C LEU A 215 3.42 -0.78 -2.14
N ALA A 216 4.03 -0.06 -1.21
CA ALA A 216 5.22 -0.53 -0.48
C ALA A 216 4.88 -1.75 0.40
N ILE A 217 3.72 -1.74 1.07
CA ILE A 217 3.20 -2.89 1.82
C ILE A 217 2.89 -4.06 0.89
N ALA A 218 2.19 -3.82 -0.22
CA ALA A 218 1.90 -4.84 -1.22
C ALA A 218 3.17 -5.52 -1.74
N ARG A 219 4.21 -4.72 -2.01
CA ARG A 219 5.54 -5.23 -2.40
C ARG A 219 6.16 -6.08 -1.29
N SER A 220 6.15 -5.60 -0.05
CA SER A 220 6.69 -6.33 1.10
C SER A 220 5.98 -7.68 1.32
N ILE A 221 4.65 -7.72 1.18
CA ILE A 221 3.87 -8.96 1.25
C ILE A 221 4.28 -9.93 0.14
N VAL A 222 4.34 -9.45 -1.10
CA VAL A 222 4.68 -10.29 -2.25
C VAL A 222 6.11 -10.82 -2.17
N GLU A 223 7.08 -9.98 -1.80
CA GLU A 223 8.48 -10.38 -1.59
C GLU A 223 8.61 -11.34 -0.39
N GLY A 224 7.88 -11.09 0.70
CA GLY A 224 7.77 -11.99 1.84
C GLY A 224 7.24 -13.38 1.47
N HIS A 225 6.44 -13.50 0.43
CA HIS A 225 5.95 -14.75 -0.16
C HIS A 225 6.82 -15.25 -1.32
N HIS A 226 8.04 -14.74 -1.49
CA HIS A 226 8.97 -15.08 -2.58
C HIS A 226 8.39 -14.83 -3.99
N GLY A 227 7.46 -13.89 -4.07
CA GLY A 227 6.82 -13.45 -5.29
C GLY A 227 7.53 -12.25 -5.93
N ARG A 228 6.89 -11.71 -6.96
CA ARG A 228 7.32 -10.49 -7.65
C ARG A 228 6.11 -9.61 -7.93
N LEU A 229 6.18 -8.33 -7.54
CA LEU A 229 5.19 -7.31 -7.86
C LEU A 229 5.72 -6.43 -9.00
N THR A 230 4.87 -6.16 -9.98
CA THR A 230 5.19 -5.32 -11.14
C THR A 230 4.02 -4.41 -11.47
N VAL A 231 4.32 -3.28 -12.12
CA VAL A 231 3.33 -2.34 -12.62
C VAL A 231 3.61 -2.03 -14.08
N THR A 232 2.55 -1.92 -14.87
CA THR A 232 2.58 -1.41 -16.24
C THR A 232 1.48 -0.37 -16.38
N SER A 233 1.78 0.73 -17.06
CA SER A 233 0.81 1.81 -17.30
C SER A 233 1.05 2.41 -18.67
N THR A 234 -0.02 2.54 -19.45
CA THR A 234 0.00 3.19 -20.76
C THR A 234 -1.32 3.92 -21.00
N ALA A 235 -1.29 4.96 -21.82
CA ALA A 235 -2.49 5.72 -22.15
C ALA A 235 -3.58 4.87 -22.86
N ALA A 236 -3.18 3.87 -23.63
CA ALA A 236 -4.11 3.02 -24.36
C ALA A 236 -4.71 1.88 -23.52
N ALA A 237 -3.93 1.36 -22.55
CA ALA A 237 -4.30 0.17 -21.78
C ALA A 237 -4.64 0.45 -20.31
N GLY A 238 -4.50 1.69 -19.81
CA GLY A 238 -4.63 1.98 -18.38
C GLY A 238 -3.46 1.45 -17.57
N THR A 239 -3.69 1.21 -16.28
CA THR A 239 -2.68 0.73 -15.33
C THR A 239 -2.99 -0.70 -14.88
N THR A 240 -1.97 -1.54 -14.81
CA THR A 240 -2.09 -2.91 -14.29
C THR A 240 -1.00 -3.18 -13.28
N VAL A 241 -1.38 -3.56 -12.07
CA VAL A 241 -0.48 -4.07 -11.04
C VAL A 241 -0.59 -5.59 -11.02
N THR A 242 0.53 -6.28 -11.12
CA THR A 242 0.58 -7.75 -11.20
C THR A 242 1.48 -8.31 -10.12
N ALA A 243 0.94 -9.19 -9.28
CA ALA A 243 1.67 -10.02 -8.33
C ALA A 243 1.80 -11.45 -8.86
N LEU A 244 3.03 -11.96 -8.94
CA LEU A 244 3.34 -13.36 -9.25
C LEU A 244 3.80 -14.05 -7.99
N LEU A 245 2.99 -14.97 -7.45
CA LEU A 245 3.23 -15.67 -6.20
C LEU A 245 3.54 -17.15 -6.46
N PRO A 246 4.58 -17.75 -5.87
CA PRO A 246 4.84 -19.18 -5.98
C PRO A 246 3.73 -19.97 -5.27
N ARG A 247 3.41 -21.15 -5.78
CA ARG A 247 2.38 -22.01 -5.17
C ARG A 247 2.91 -22.85 -4.02
N ARG A 248 4.23 -23.10 -3.97
CA ARG A 248 4.92 -23.96 -2.96
C ARG A 248 5.96 -23.15 -2.22
#